data_8033a2338619fc8eabe2eca4532c6156
#
_entry.id   8033a2338619fc8eabe2eca4532c6156
#
_cell.length_a   1.000
_cell.length_b   1.000
_cell.length_c   1.000
_cell.angle_alpha   90.00
_cell.angle_beta   90.00
_cell.angle_gamma   90.00
#
_symmetry.space_group_name_H-M   'P 1'
#
loop_
_entity.id
_entity.type
_entity.pdbx_description
1 polymer ?
#
loop_
_entity_poly.entity_id
_entity_poly.type
_entity_poly.pdbx_seq_one_letter_code
_entity_poly.pdbx_strand_id
1 'polypeptide(L)' 'MAKNIKLVKSLIGRKKDQIATANSLGLKKVGDVSVQPENEATLGKIQKISHLVEVTE' A
#
# COMPACT_ATOMS: atom_id res chain seq x y z
N MET A 1 -9.95 -13.62 -0.61
CA MET A 1 -9.67 -13.36 0.80
C MET A 1 -8.98 -12.00 0.94
N ALA A 2 -9.06 -11.39 2.10
CA ALA A 2 -8.47 -10.07 2.33
C ALA A 2 -6.98 -10.19 2.65
N LYS A 3 -6.24 -9.15 2.31
CA LYS A 3 -4.81 -9.06 2.65
C LYS A 3 -4.58 -7.86 3.55
N ASN A 4 -3.69 -8.01 4.50
CA ASN A 4 -3.26 -6.92 5.37
C ASN A 4 -2.05 -6.26 4.74
N ILE A 5 -2.15 -4.96 4.52
CA ILE A 5 -1.08 -4.18 3.91
C ILE A 5 -0.59 -3.17 4.94
N LYS A 6 0.70 -3.22 5.24
CA LYS A 6 1.30 -2.31 6.22
C LYS A 6 2.34 -1.45 5.54
N LEU A 7 2.25 -0.15 5.72
CA LEU A 7 3.23 0.78 5.18
C LEU A 7 4.46 0.79 6.09
N VAL A 8 5.58 0.29 5.55
CA VAL A 8 6.82 0.16 6.33
C VAL A 8 7.87 1.21 5.96
N LYS A 9 7.66 1.93 4.86
CA LYS A 9 8.57 2.98 4.40
C LYS A 9 7.83 4.30 4.30
N SER A 10 8.54 5.40 4.54
CA SER A 10 7.96 6.74 4.44
C SER A 10 7.58 7.07 3.00
N LEU A 11 6.49 7.82 2.84
CA LEU A 11 6.08 8.34 1.54
C LEU A 11 6.73 9.68 1.22
N ILE A 12 7.45 10.26 2.18
CA ILE A 12 8.13 11.55 1.98
C ILE A 12 9.22 11.36 0.93
N GLY A 13 9.21 12.21 -0.09
CA GLY A 13 10.18 12.13 -1.17
C GLY A 13 9.87 11.08 -2.23
N ARG A 14 8.77 10.39 -2.11
CA ARG A 14 8.35 9.41 -3.12
C ARG A 14 7.60 10.08 -4.26
N LYS A 15 7.47 9.37 -5.39
CA LYS A 15 6.74 9.89 -6.53
C LYS A 15 5.27 10.08 -6.19
N LYS A 16 4.63 11.06 -6.83
CA LYS A 16 3.22 11.34 -6.59
C LYS A 16 2.34 10.13 -6.86
N ASP A 17 2.67 9.36 -7.90
CA ASP A 17 1.91 8.14 -8.24
C ASP A 17 1.95 7.14 -7.09
N GLN A 18 3.10 6.98 -6.46
CA GLN A 18 3.25 6.07 -5.33
C GLN A 18 2.47 6.57 -4.13
N ILE A 19 2.54 7.86 -3.85
CA ILE A 19 1.79 8.48 -2.75
C ILE A 19 0.29 8.31 -2.99
N ALA A 20 -0.18 8.61 -4.18
CA ALA A 20 -1.59 8.47 -4.53
C ALA A 20 -2.05 7.02 -4.39
N THR A 21 -1.22 6.08 -4.82
CA THR A 21 -1.54 4.67 -4.72
C THR A 21 -1.68 4.24 -3.26
N ALA A 22 -0.73 4.64 -2.42
CA ALA A 22 -0.79 4.34 -0.99
C ALA A 22 -2.02 4.97 -0.35
N ASN A 23 -2.34 6.21 -0.68
CA ASN A 23 -3.51 6.89 -0.15
C ASN A 23 -4.80 6.19 -0.56
N SER A 24 -4.86 5.66 -1.78
CA SER A 24 -6.04 4.94 -2.25
C SER A 24 -6.23 3.63 -1.49
N LEU A 25 -5.16 3.09 -0.93
CA LEU A 25 -5.21 1.90 -0.08
C LEU A 25 -5.45 2.25 1.39
N GLY A 26 -5.51 3.53 1.72
CA GLY A 26 -5.68 3.98 3.10
C GLY A 26 -4.39 4.11 3.89
N LEU A 27 -3.24 4.01 3.21
CA LEU A 27 -1.93 4.08 3.85
C LEU A 27 -1.39 5.49 3.68
N LYS A 28 -1.32 6.25 4.76
CA LYS A 28 -0.91 7.66 4.69
C LYS A 28 0.44 7.92 5.36
N LYS A 29 0.83 7.08 6.32
CA LYS A 29 2.08 7.24 7.04
C LYS A 29 2.65 5.89 7.42
N VAL A 30 3.92 5.88 7.77
CA VAL A 30 4.59 4.66 8.23
C VAL A 30 3.86 4.08 9.44
N GLY A 31 3.63 2.78 9.38
CA GLY A 31 2.92 2.08 10.45
C GLY A 31 1.43 1.92 10.20
N ASP A 32 0.87 2.60 9.19
CA ASP A 32 -0.54 2.42 8.86
C ASP A 32 -0.76 1.02 8.30
N VAL A 33 -1.88 0.44 8.70
CA VAL A 33 -2.27 -0.90 8.24
C VAL A 33 -3.64 -0.79 7.60
N SER A 34 -3.81 -1.45 6.47
CA SER A 34 -5.09 -1.48 5.76
C SER A 34 -5.42 -2.90 5.35
N VAL A 35 -6.67 -3.27 5.48
CA VAL A 35 -7.17 -4.57 5.02
C VAL A 35 -7.88 -4.33 3.69
N GLN A 36 -7.40 -4.98 2.64
CA GLN A 36 -7.93 -4.79 1.29
C GLN A 36 -8.36 -6.13 0.71
N PRO A 37 -9.40 -6.13 -0.12
CA PRO A 37 -9.80 -7.37 -0.79
C PRO A 37 -8.74 -7.79 -1.80
N GLU A 38 -8.61 -9.09 -1.98
CA GLU A 38 -7.68 -9.64 -2.96
C GLU A 38 -8.34 -9.63 -4.33
N ASN A 39 -8.00 -8.64 -5.15
CA ASN A 39 -8.47 -8.54 -6.53
C ASN A 39 -7.39 -7.90 -7.38
N GLU A 40 -7.59 -7.90 -8.70
CA GLU A 40 -6.58 -7.41 -9.63
C GLU A 40 -6.24 -5.94 -9.41
N ALA A 41 -7.23 -5.12 -9.12
CA ALA A 41 -6.99 -3.69 -8.87
C ALA A 41 -6.12 -3.49 -7.64
N THR A 42 -6.41 -4.20 -6.55
CA THR A 42 -5.61 -4.13 -5.33
C THR A 42 -4.21 -4.66 -5.56
N LEU A 43 -4.08 -5.79 -6.24
CA LEU A 43 -2.76 -6.37 -6.53
C LEU A 43 -1.91 -5.43 -7.38
N GLY A 44 -2.52 -4.78 -8.37
CA GLY A 44 -1.82 -3.80 -9.19
C GLY A 44 -1.30 -2.61 -8.38
N LYS A 45 -2.11 -2.12 -7.45
CA LYS A 45 -1.69 -1.04 -6.56
C LYS A 45 -0.55 -1.49 -5.65
N ILE A 46 -0.65 -2.68 -5.10
CA ILE A 46 0.39 -3.23 -4.22
C ILE A 46 1.71 -3.35 -4.98
N GLN A 47 1.68 -3.81 -6.22
CA GLN A 47 2.89 -3.96 -7.02
C GLN A 47 3.61 -2.63 -7.23
N LYS A 48 2.87 -1.54 -7.38
CA LYS A 48 3.47 -0.23 -7.57
C LYS A 48 4.27 0.24 -6.36
N ILE A 49 3.86 -0.18 -5.17
CA ILE A 49 4.47 0.25 -3.92
C ILE A 49 4.97 -0.92 -3.08
N SER A 50 5.21 -2.07 -3.71
CA SER A 50 5.62 -3.27 -2.97
C SER A 50 6.91 -3.07 -2.18
N HIS A 51 7.78 -2.18 -2.65
CA HIS A 51 9.01 -1.84 -1.93
C HIS A 51 8.78 -0.92 -0.73
N LEU A 52 7.56 -0.41 -0.58
CA LEU A 52 7.20 0.50 0.51
C LEU A 52 6.31 -0.16 1.56
N VAL A 53 5.70 -1.27 1.23
CA VAL A 53 4.71 -1.93 2.09
C VAL A 53 5.06 -3.38 2.31
N GLU A 54 4.49 -3.93 3.37
CA GLU A 54 4.56 -5.36 3.67
C GLU A 54 3.15 -5.92 3.58
N VAL A 55 2.99 -7.01 2.84
CA VAL A 55 1.69 -7.65 2.64
C VAL A 55 1.67 -8.97 3.38
N THR A 56 0.65 -9.16 4.20
CA THR A 56 0.43 -10.40 4.95
C THR A 56 -1.02 -10.84 4.78
N GLU A 57 -1.26 -12.09 5.01
CA GLU A 57 -2.63 -12.64 4.95
C GLU A 57 -3.27 -12.80 6.32
#